data_84bfcbace5d95ddaf0fa445ae335030c
#
_entry.id   84bfcbace5d95ddaf0fa445ae335030c
#
_cell.length_a   1.000
_cell.length_b   1.000
_cell.length_c   1.000
_cell.angle_alpha   90.00
_cell.angle_beta   90.00
_cell.angle_gamma   90.00
#
_symmetry.space_group_name_H-M   'P 1'
#
loop_
_entity.id
_entity.type
_entity.pdbx_description
1 polymer ?
#
loop_
_entity_poly.entity_id
_entity_poly.type
_entity_poly.pdbx_seq_one_letter_code
_entity_poly.pdbx_strand_id
1 'polypeptide(L)'
;MTQTGPSAQSDVLLPHGWRDANHTSSILFRLDGLELHLIPGEKFKAVADAVGTLRESTYRQQLSGSGNTRDLDGRDSAYDHLILLEPSSGALAGSARLQFIPQFMAAEELPGSQQSYLEHVYPGIKATLAQQTHHVEIGRVALAPRFQRQPHSLMALFRGGLLIAAHSGF
;
A
#
# COMPACT_ATOMS: atom_id res chain seq x y z
N MET A 1 -9.19 -25.24 31.49
CA MET A 1 -8.49 -24.16 30.79
C MET A 1 -9.18 -23.98 29.44
N THR A 2 -10.10 -23.04 29.34
CA THR A 2 -10.82 -22.70 28.12
C THR A 2 -9.90 -21.84 27.26
N GLN A 3 -9.39 -22.40 26.17
CA GLN A 3 -8.75 -21.60 25.13
C GLN A 3 -9.82 -20.69 24.51
N THR A 4 -9.77 -19.40 24.81
CA THR A 4 -10.45 -18.38 24.03
C THR A 4 -9.81 -18.39 22.66
N GLY A 5 -10.51 -18.90 21.66
CA GLY A 5 -10.10 -18.82 20.27
C GLY A 5 -9.88 -17.34 19.88
N PRO A 6 -9.06 -17.07 18.85
CA PRO A 6 -8.80 -15.72 18.39
C PRO A 6 -10.15 -15.05 18.07
N SER A 7 -10.43 -13.93 18.74
CA SER A 7 -11.61 -13.13 18.44
C SER A 7 -11.58 -12.77 16.95
N ALA A 8 -12.69 -13.03 16.25
CA ALA A 8 -12.81 -12.65 14.85
C ALA A 8 -12.58 -11.13 14.76
N GLN A 9 -11.47 -10.75 14.16
CA GLN A 9 -11.16 -9.34 13.95
C GLN A 9 -12.15 -8.79 12.90
N SER A 10 -12.85 -7.72 13.27
CA SER A 10 -13.79 -7.07 12.36
C SER A 10 -13.05 -6.52 11.14
N ASP A 11 -13.66 -6.65 9.96
CA ASP A 11 -13.11 -6.09 8.73
C ASP A 11 -12.98 -4.57 8.83
N VAL A 12 -11.89 -4.04 8.29
CA VAL A 12 -11.71 -2.61 8.13
C VAL A 12 -12.47 -2.18 6.88
N LEU A 13 -13.42 -1.27 7.03
CA LEU A 13 -14.20 -0.73 5.93
C LEU A 13 -13.63 0.60 5.43
N LEU A 14 -13.72 0.84 4.12
CA LEU A 14 -13.44 2.15 3.57
C LEU A 14 -14.57 3.13 3.93
N PRO A 15 -14.25 4.43 4.11
CA PRO A 15 -15.26 5.44 4.40
C PRO A 15 -16.35 5.49 3.32
N HIS A 16 -17.60 5.74 3.73
CA HIS A 16 -18.68 5.95 2.77
C HIS A 16 -18.35 7.13 1.83
N GLY A 17 -18.60 6.97 0.55
CA GLY A 17 -18.32 8.04 -0.45
C GLY A 17 -16.84 8.21 -0.82
N TRP A 18 -15.92 7.37 -0.34
CA TRP A 18 -14.50 7.49 -0.68
C TRP A 18 -14.24 7.50 -2.20
N ARG A 19 -15.09 6.79 -2.97
CA ARG A 19 -14.98 6.75 -4.45
C ARG A 19 -15.35 8.11 -5.07
N ASP A 20 -16.33 8.80 -4.51
CA ASP A 20 -16.80 10.10 -5.02
C ASP A 20 -15.81 11.21 -4.69
N ALA A 21 -15.20 11.16 -3.51
CA ALA A 21 -14.12 12.06 -3.11
C ALA A 21 -12.85 11.88 -3.96
N ASN A 22 -12.70 10.70 -4.55
CA ASN A 22 -11.58 10.32 -5.41
C ASN A 22 -12.02 10.11 -6.86
N HIS A 23 -12.53 11.13 -7.53
CA HIS A 23 -12.87 11.10 -8.98
C HIS A 23 -11.75 10.55 -9.90
N THR A 24 -10.65 10.13 -9.34
CA THR A 24 -9.47 9.59 -10.00
C THR A 24 -9.02 8.24 -9.46
N SER A 25 -9.79 7.56 -8.61
CA SER A 25 -9.47 6.16 -8.32
C SER A 25 -9.80 5.34 -9.56
N SER A 26 -8.79 5.06 -10.36
CA SER A 26 -8.95 4.13 -11.47
C SER A 26 -8.94 2.71 -10.93
N ILE A 27 -10.00 1.95 -11.21
CA ILE A 27 -9.95 0.50 -11.05
C ILE A 27 -8.93 -0.02 -12.05
N LEU A 28 -7.82 -0.55 -11.57
CA LEU A 28 -6.79 -1.12 -12.45
C LEU A 28 -7.26 -2.44 -13.05
N PHE A 29 -7.85 -3.29 -12.23
CA PHE A 29 -8.48 -4.53 -12.68
C PHE A 29 -9.35 -5.16 -11.58
N ARG A 30 -10.10 -6.21 -11.97
CA ARG A 30 -10.88 -7.07 -11.09
C ARG A 30 -10.34 -8.48 -11.13
N LEU A 31 -10.30 -9.15 -9.97
CA LEU A 31 -9.83 -10.52 -9.84
C LEU A 31 -10.56 -11.20 -8.68
N ASP A 32 -11.25 -12.31 -8.96
CA ASP A 32 -11.89 -13.17 -7.96
C ASP A 32 -12.75 -12.41 -6.93
N GLY A 33 -13.59 -11.49 -7.42
CA GLY A 33 -14.47 -10.69 -6.57
C GLY A 33 -13.81 -9.52 -5.86
N LEU A 34 -12.52 -9.28 -6.10
CA LEU A 34 -11.77 -8.13 -5.60
C LEU A 34 -11.56 -7.08 -6.70
N GLU A 35 -11.49 -5.82 -6.30
CA GLU A 35 -11.11 -4.69 -7.15
C GLU A 35 -9.80 -4.10 -6.66
N LEU A 36 -8.84 -3.92 -7.56
CA LEU A 36 -7.62 -3.17 -7.28
C LEU A 36 -7.75 -1.74 -7.79
N HIS A 37 -7.52 -0.78 -6.90
CA HIS A 37 -7.55 0.65 -7.17
C HIS A 37 -6.18 1.28 -6.97
N LEU A 38 -5.86 2.27 -7.80
CA LEU A 38 -4.74 3.19 -7.59
C LEU A 38 -5.27 4.49 -6.99
N ILE A 39 -4.65 4.97 -5.93
CA ILE A 39 -4.93 6.25 -5.29
C ILE A 39 -3.64 7.05 -5.27
N PRO A 40 -3.57 8.19 -5.96
CA PRO A 40 -2.43 9.10 -5.89
C PRO A 40 -2.18 9.59 -4.46
N GLY A 41 -0.91 9.79 -4.10
CA GLY A 41 -0.51 10.18 -2.75
C GLY A 41 -1.22 11.44 -2.24
N GLU A 42 -1.43 12.44 -3.09
CA GLU A 42 -2.17 13.66 -2.78
C GLU A 42 -3.62 13.41 -2.35
N LYS A 43 -4.21 12.27 -2.75
CA LYS A 43 -5.59 11.87 -2.44
C LYS A 43 -5.67 10.82 -1.34
N PHE A 44 -4.54 10.35 -0.86
CA PHE A 44 -4.46 9.31 0.16
C PHE A 44 -5.22 9.64 1.44
N LYS A 45 -5.32 10.93 1.79
CA LYS A 45 -6.04 11.40 2.99
C LYS A 45 -7.46 10.84 3.10
N ALA A 46 -8.15 10.60 1.97
CA ALA A 46 -9.53 10.08 1.96
C ALA A 46 -9.64 8.64 2.51
N VAL A 47 -8.57 7.85 2.44
CA VAL A 47 -8.55 6.44 2.88
C VAL A 47 -7.50 6.17 3.97
N ALA A 48 -6.77 7.19 4.40
CA ALA A 48 -5.62 7.07 5.29
C ALA A 48 -5.96 6.34 6.59
N ASP A 49 -7.08 6.67 7.22
CA ASP A 49 -7.49 6.06 8.49
C ASP A 49 -7.75 4.56 8.35
N ALA A 50 -8.46 4.14 7.29
CA ALA A 50 -8.73 2.74 7.03
C ALA A 50 -7.44 1.97 6.71
N VAL A 51 -6.60 2.53 5.82
CA VAL A 51 -5.32 1.92 5.44
C VAL A 51 -4.37 1.83 6.63
N GLY A 52 -4.25 2.89 7.42
CA GLY A 52 -3.40 2.90 8.62
C GLY A 52 -3.86 1.88 9.66
N THR A 53 -5.17 1.72 9.85
CA THR A 53 -5.76 0.71 10.74
C THR A 53 -5.47 -0.70 10.25
N LEU A 54 -5.65 -0.96 8.94
CA LEU A 54 -5.32 -2.26 8.34
C LEU A 54 -3.84 -2.60 8.56
N ARG A 55 -2.94 -1.69 8.23
CA ARG A 55 -1.49 -1.87 8.37
C ARG A 55 -1.11 -2.20 9.80
N GLU A 56 -1.51 -1.35 10.76
CA GLU A 56 -1.19 -1.55 12.17
C GLU A 56 -1.72 -2.88 12.68
N SER A 57 -2.98 -3.22 12.38
CA SER A 57 -3.57 -4.49 12.81
C SER A 57 -2.86 -5.71 12.24
N THR A 58 -2.47 -5.64 10.95
CA THR A 58 -1.74 -6.71 10.26
C THR A 58 -0.33 -6.88 10.83
N TYR A 59 0.41 -5.79 10.99
CA TYR A 59 1.78 -5.83 11.50
C TYR A 59 1.84 -6.24 12.97
N ARG A 60 0.87 -5.81 13.77
CA ARG A 60 0.78 -6.21 15.18
C ARG A 60 0.60 -7.72 15.34
N GLN A 61 -0.15 -8.37 14.46
CA GLN A 61 -0.28 -9.83 14.44
C GLN A 61 1.05 -10.53 14.16
N GLN A 62 1.96 -9.85 13.46
CA GLN A 62 3.30 -10.33 13.13
C GLN A 62 4.39 -9.81 14.09
N LEU A 63 3.98 -9.26 15.23
CA LEU A 63 4.87 -8.67 16.25
C LEU A 63 5.75 -7.53 15.74
N SER A 64 5.32 -6.84 14.67
CA SER A 64 6.02 -5.74 14.02
C SER A 64 5.20 -4.45 13.94
N GLY A 65 4.08 -4.37 14.66
CA GLY A 65 3.26 -3.17 14.76
C GLY A 65 3.98 -2.01 15.46
N SER A 66 3.59 -0.78 15.12
CA SER A 66 4.16 0.44 15.70
C SER A 66 3.73 0.68 17.15
N GLY A 67 2.67 0.02 17.61
CA GLY A 67 2.02 0.27 18.90
C GLY A 67 0.98 1.39 18.87
N ASN A 68 0.89 2.14 17.77
CA ASN A 68 -0.11 3.18 17.56
C ASN A 68 -1.47 2.59 17.15
N THR A 69 -2.50 3.42 17.08
CA THR A 69 -3.82 3.00 16.56
C THR A 69 -3.80 2.78 15.04
N ARG A 70 -2.87 3.43 14.35
CA ARG A 70 -2.71 3.44 12.88
C ARG A 70 -1.23 3.48 12.51
N ASP A 71 -0.82 2.70 11.50
CA ASP A 71 0.51 2.78 10.90
C ASP A 71 0.46 3.76 9.73
N LEU A 72 0.79 5.01 10.03
CA LEU A 72 0.91 6.12 9.06
C LEU A 72 2.21 6.85 9.29
N ASP A 73 2.84 7.32 8.21
CA ASP A 73 4.03 8.16 8.28
C ASP A 73 3.96 9.35 7.31
N GLY A 74 4.88 10.30 7.45
CA GLY A 74 4.92 11.50 6.60
C GLY A 74 5.20 11.24 5.13
N ARG A 75 5.64 10.04 4.77
CA ARG A 75 5.89 9.63 3.38
C ARG A 75 4.62 9.20 2.65
N ASP A 76 3.56 8.84 3.38
CA ASP A 76 2.33 8.32 2.76
C ASP A 76 1.70 9.30 1.75
N SER A 77 1.87 10.61 1.93
CA SER A 77 1.38 11.61 0.96
C SER A 77 2.25 11.74 -0.30
N ALA A 78 3.47 11.22 -0.28
CA ALA A 78 4.41 11.24 -1.41
C ALA A 78 4.44 9.94 -2.21
N TYR A 79 3.76 8.90 -1.72
CA TYR A 79 3.64 7.61 -2.38
C TYR A 79 2.24 7.43 -2.95
N ASP A 80 2.14 6.77 -4.09
CA ASP A 80 0.87 6.25 -4.58
C ASP A 80 0.48 4.99 -3.82
N HIS A 81 -0.83 4.72 -3.73
CA HIS A 81 -1.36 3.61 -2.95
C HIS A 81 -2.18 2.66 -3.79
N LEU A 82 -1.86 1.37 -3.69
CA LEU A 82 -2.72 0.30 -4.16
C LEU A 82 -3.70 -0.09 -3.04
N ILE A 83 -4.98 -0.11 -3.37
CA ILE A 83 -6.05 -0.49 -2.47
C ILE A 83 -6.79 -1.68 -3.07
N LEU A 84 -6.74 -2.81 -2.39
CA LEU A 84 -7.49 -4.00 -2.75
C LEU A 84 -8.78 -4.02 -1.96
N LEU A 85 -9.91 -3.95 -2.66
CA LEU A 85 -11.25 -3.83 -2.09
C LEU A 85 -12.09 -5.06 -2.42
N GLU A 86 -12.89 -5.54 -1.47
CA GLU A 86 -14.01 -6.43 -1.73
C GLU A 86 -15.30 -5.60 -1.90
N PRO A 87 -15.80 -5.41 -3.13
CA PRO A 87 -16.90 -4.48 -3.38
C PRO A 87 -18.23 -4.88 -2.71
N SER A 88 -18.45 -6.19 -2.53
CA SER A 88 -19.69 -6.73 -1.95
C SER A 88 -19.89 -6.34 -0.50
N SER A 89 -18.84 -6.20 0.26
CA SER A 89 -18.86 -5.82 1.69
C SER A 89 -18.33 -4.41 1.95
N GLY A 90 -17.62 -3.80 1.00
CA GLY A 90 -16.87 -2.58 1.21
C GLY A 90 -15.60 -2.77 2.04
N ALA A 91 -15.19 -4.02 2.30
CA ALA A 91 -14.04 -4.33 3.13
C ALA A 91 -12.72 -4.07 2.38
N LEU A 92 -11.77 -3.46 3.09
CA LEU A 92 -10.41 -3.30 2.65
C LEU A 92 -9.67 -4.64 2.78
N ALA A 93 -9.47 -5.31 1.65
CA ALA A 93 -8.80 -6.61 1.58
C ALA A 93 -7.28 -6.49 1.73
N GLY A 94 -6.70 -5.40 1.23
CA GLY A 94 -5.26 -5.17 1.31
C GLY A 94 -4.84 -3.79 0.82
N SER A 95 -3.60 -3.45 1.09
CA SER A 95 -2.96 -2.23 0.60
C SER A 95 -1.47 -2.43 0.36
N ALA A 96 -0.91 -1.61 -0.54
CA ALA A 96 0.52 -1.41 -0.70
C ALA A 96 0.76 0.05 -1.05
N ARG A 97 1.99 0.57 -0.84
CA ARG A 97 2.36 1.87 -1.36
C ARG A 97 3.47 1.73 -2.40
N LEU A 98 3.48 2.63 -3.37
CA LEU A 98 4.39 2.64 -4.51
C LEU A 98 5.07 3.98 -4.62
N GLN A 99 6.34 3.97 -4.96
CA GLN A 99 7.05 5.17 -5.39
C GLN A 99 7.80 4.87 -6.70
N PHE A 100 7.63 5.74 -7.68
CA PHE A 100 8.31 5.68 -8.97
C PHE A 100 9.45 6.68 -8.95
N ILE A 101 10.68 6.21 -9.12
CA ILE A 101 11.88 7.04 -9.04
C ILE A 101 12.56 7.03 -10.40
N PRO A 102 12.47 8.12 -11.18
CA PRO A 102 13.17 8.26 -12.45
C PRO A 102 14.66 8.52 -12.21
N GLN A 103 15.50 8.03 -13.12
CA GLN A 103 16.96 8.07 -13.03
C GLN A 103 17.55 9.49 -12.84
N PHE A 104 16.94 10.49 -13.45
CA PHE A 104 17.46 11.86 -13.45
C PHE A 104 17.11 12.66 -12.19
N MET A 105 16.36 12.10 -11.28
CA MET A 105 16.12 12.69 -9.98
C MET A 105 17.18 12.16 -9.00
N ALA A 106 18.28 12.91 -8.83
CA ALA A 106 19.23 12.58 -7.78
C ALA A 106 18.49 12.66 -6.43
N ALA A 107 18.69 11.65 -5.58
CA ALA A 107 18.01 11.58 -4.28
C ALA A 107 18.27 12.81 -3.39
N GLU A 108 19.35 13.51 -3.63
CA GLU A 108 19.73 14.77 -2.95
C GLU A 108 18.83 15.95 -3.32
N GLU A 109 18.12 15.87 -4.46
CA GLU A 109 17.21 16.91 -4.94
C GLU A 109 15.78 16.71 -4.43
N LEU A 110 15.48 15.55 -3.85
CA LEU A 110 14.15 15.24 -3.33
C LEU A 110 14.03 15.69 -1.86
N PRO A 111 12.93 16.36 -1.48
CA PRO A 111 12.60 16.54 -0.07
C PRO A 111 12.65 15.21 0.68
N GLY A 112 13.04 15.22 1.95
CA GLY A 112 13.21 13.98 2.73
C GLY A 112 11.99 13.05 2.75
N SER A 113 10.75 13.62 2.61
CA SER A 113 9.50 12.85 2.50
C SER A 113 9.34 12.12 1.16
N GLN A 114 10.04 12.57 0.11
CA GLN A 114 10.01 11.99 -1.24
C GLN A 114 11.20 11.06 -1.51
N GLN A 115 12.17 11.00 -0.59
CA GLN A 115 13.28 10.06 -0.70
C GLN A 115 12.76 8.64 -0.48
N SER A 116 13.31 7.69 -1.24
CA SER A 116 13.02 6.27 -1.10
C SER A 116 13.22 5.80 0.36
N TYR A 117 12.26 5.05 0.88
CA TYR A 117 12.41 4.45 2.20
C TYR A 117 13.54 3.43 2.22
N LEU A 118 13.78 2.74 1.11
CA LEU A 118 14.88 1.79 0.98
C LEU A 118 16.24 2.46 1.11
N GLU A 119 16.42 3.67 0.56
CA GLU A 119 17.66 4.44 0.73
C GLU A 119 17.89 4.84 2.18
N HIS A 120 16.83 5.13 2.91
CA HIS A 120 16.90 5.44 4.34
C HIS A 120 17.33 4.22 5.17
N VAL A 121 16.81 3.03 4.85
CA VAL A 121 17.09 1.79 5.60
C VAL A 121 18.41 1.15 5.17
N TYR A 122 18.75 1.25 3.87
CA TYR A 122 19.95 0.65 3.27
C TYR A 122 20.77 1.70 2.53
N PRO A 123 21.61 2.47 3.23
CA PRO A 123 22.37 3.58 2.62
C PRO A 123 23.23 3.20 1.41
N GLY A 124 23.60 1.93 1.27
CA GLY A 124 24.37 1.43 0.12
C GLY A 124 23.56 1.10 -1.12
N ILE A 125 22.24 1.03 -1.03
CA ILE A 125 21.36 0.60 -2.15
C ILE A 125 21.38 1.61 -3.30
N LYS A 126 21.62 2.89 -2.99
CA LYS A 126 21.68 3.97 -3.97
C LYS A 126 22.70 3.68 -5.08
N ALA A 127 23.89 3.18 -4.73
CA ALA A 127 24.92 2.82 -5.70
C ALA A 127 24.48 1.67 -6.63
N THR A 128 23.69 0.73 -6.13
CA THR A 128 23.10 -0.36 -6.92
C THR A 128 21.98 0.15 -7.81
N LEU A 129 21.09 0.99 -7.30
CA LEU A 129 19.96 1.55 -8.04
C LEU A 129 20.42 2.58 -9.08
N ALA A 130 21.52 3.28 -8.86
CA ALA A 130 22.07 4.26 -9.82
C ALA A 130 22.44 3.65 -11.19
N GLN A 131 22.59 2.33 -11.27
CA GLN A 131 22.83 1.61 -12.51
C GLN A 131 21.54 1.34 -13.32
N GLN A 132 20.38 1.55 -12.70
CA GLN A 132 19.08 1.36 -13.32
C GLN A 132 18.53 2.70 -13.80
N THR A 133 17.87 2.71 -14.96
CA THR A 133 17.26 3.92 -15.51
C THR A 133 16.03 4.36 -14.73
N HIS A 134 15.28 3.40 -14.22
CA HIS A 134 14.05 3.60 -13.46
C HIS A 134 13.89 2.48 -12.44
N HIS A 135 13.31 2.79 -11.30
CA HIS A 135 12.95 1.76 -10.32
C HIS A 135 11.65 2.12 -9.59
N VAL A 136 10.98 1.09 -9.14
CA VAL A 136 9.75 1.19 -8.38
C VAL A 136 9.98 0.61 -7.00
N GLU A 137 9.73 1.39 -5.98
CA GLU A 137 9.69 0.91 -4.60
C GLU A 137 8.26 0.47 -4.28
N ILE A 138 8.09 -0.77 -3.79
CA ILE A 138 6.85 -1.29 -3.25
C ILE A 138 7.05 -1.52 -1.76
N GLY A 139 6.24 -0.86 -0.94
CA GLY A 139 6.35 -0.95 0.50
C GLY A 139 5.00 -1.04 1.20
N ARG A 140 5.05 -1.21 2.52
CA ARG A 140 3.87 -1.21 3.38
C ARG A 140 2.77 -2.17 2.89
N VAL A 141 3.15 -3.35 2.38
CA VAL A 141 2.20 -4.38 1.95
C VAL A 141 1.48 -4.94 3.16
N ALA A 142 0.16 -4.85 3.15
CA ALA A 142 -0.69 -5.39 4.21
C ALA A 142 -1.93 -6.08 3.60
N LEU A 143 -2.29 -7.23 4.14
CA LEU A 143 -3.52 -7.95 3.79
C LEU A 143 -4.34 -8.20 5.05
N ALA A 144 -5.64 -7.96 4.99
CA ALA A 144 -6.53 -8.30 6.09
C ALA A 144 -6.53 -9.82 6.34
N PRO A 145 -6.69 -10.29 7.60
CA PRO A 145 -6.44 -11.68 8.00
C PRO A 145 -7.15 -12.71 7.13
N ARG A 146 -8.40 -12.48 6.74
CA ARG A 146 -9.16 -13.41 5.90
C ARG A 146 -8.62 -13.54 4.46
N PHE A 147 -7.87 -12.52 3.98
CA PHE A 147 -7.29 -12.50 2.64
C PHE A 147 -5.82 -12.97 2.60
N GLN A 148 -5.16 -13.12 3.74
CA GLN A 148 -3.77 -13.59 3.81
C GLN A 148 -3.59 -15.03 3.30
N ARG A 149 -4.65 -15.84 3.40
CA ARG A 149 -4.63 -17.24 2.93
C ARG A 149 -5.06 -17.40 1.46
N GLN A 150 -5.30 -16.30 0.77
CA GLN A 150 -5.72 -16.26 -0.62
C GLN A 150 -4.54 -15.76 -1.47
N PRO A 151 -3.80 -16.64 -2.17
CA PRO A 151 -2.58 -16.23 -2.91
C PRO A 151 -2.84 -15.13 -3.93
N HIS A 152 -4.03 -15.12 -4.56
CA HIS A 152 -4.41 -14.10 -5.54
C HIS A 152 -4.50 -12.69 -4.93
N SER A 153 -4.74 -12.53 -3.64
CA SER A 153 -4.80 -11.20 -2.99
C SER A 153 -3.42 -10.53 -2.97
N LEU A 154 -2.37 -11.26 -2.59
CA LEU A 154 -1.00 -10.75 -2.64
C LEU A 154 -0.55 -10.52 -4.09
N MET A 155 -0.84 -11.47 -4.96
CA MET A 155 -0.51 -11.37 -6.39
C MET A 155 -1.20 -10.18 -7.06
N ALA A 156 -2.42 -9.83 -6.65
CA ALA A 156 -3.12 -8.66 -7.17
C ALA A 156 -2.36 -7.37 -6.87
N LEU A 157 -1.84 -7.19 -5.64
CA LEU A 157 -1.07 -6.01 -5.28
C LEU A 157 0.23 -5.91 -6.09
N PHE A 158 1.01 -6.99 -6.21
CA PHE A 158 2.24 -6.99 -7.01
C PHE A 158 1.97 -6.79 -8.50
N ARG A 159 0.96 -7.48 -9.04
CA ARG A 159 0.55 -7.30 -10.44
C ARG A 159 0.13 -5.86 -10.73
N GLY A 160 -0.56 -5.22 -9.81
CA GLY A 160 -0.93 -3.80 -9.92
C GLY A 160 0.29 -2.90 -10.04
N GLY A 161 1.26 -3.07 -9.15
CA GLY A 161 2.52 -2.33 -9.21
C GLY A 161 3.26 -2.50 -10.54
N LEU A 162 3.36 -3.75 -11.04
CA LEU A 162 4.00 -4.05 -12.32
C LEU A 162 3.25 -3.44 -13.51
N LEU A 163 1.90 -3.49 -13.50
CA LEU A 163 1.10 -2.89 -14.56
C LEU A 163 1.29 -1.38 -14.64
N ILE A 164 1.30 -0.71 -13.48
CA ILE A 164 1.51 0.74 -13.43
C ILE A 164 2.93 1.07 -13.92
N ALA A 165 3.94 0.35 -13.44
CA ALA A 165 5.32 0.52 -13.89
C ALA A 165 5.43 0.42 -15.41
N ALA A 166 4.89 -0.65 -16.00
CA ALA A 166 4.92 -0.87 -17.45
C ALA A 166 4.20 0.25 -18.25
N HIS A 167 3.09 0.81 -17.72
CA HIS A 167 2.37 1.90 -18.38
C HIS A 167 3.04 3.26 -18.21
N SER A 168 3.84 3.43 -17.17
CA SER A 168 4.58 4.67 -16.88
C SER A 168 5.95 4.71 -17.56
N GLY A 169 6.31 3.70 -18.34
CA GLY A 169 7.59 3.62 -19.04
C GLY A 169 8.75 3.15 -18.16
N PHE A 170 8.42 2.49 -17.04
CA PHE A 170 9.36 1.88 -16.09
C PHE A 170 9.66 0.43 -16.46
#